data_ac2502f1ebc2268216b761c4b72e4e4e
#
_entry.id   ac2502f1ebc2268216b761c4b72e4e4e
#
_cell.length_a   1.000
_cell.length_b   1.000
_cell.length_c   1.000
_cell.angle_alpha   90.00
_cell.angle_beta   90.00
_cell.angle_gamma   90.00
#
_symmetry.space_group_name_H-M   'P 1'
#
loop_
_entity.id
_entity.type
_entity.pdbx_description
1 polymer ?
#
loop_
_entity_poly.entity_id
_entity_poly.type
_entity_poly.pdbx_seq_one_letter_code
_entity_poly.pdbx_strand_id
1 'polypeptide(L)'
;AWDKNIKEALYWLARSWIYSNNGVYSILHKVEWRIIGHTDLNPNGKYLLISNHVSSADILAVFVLAKNRLPFPQFFLKQQLLYVPVFGQALWSYEMPVMKRYSQEYLNRNPDKRGKDLETARLSCERLKNQPFTIINFVEGTRFTKLKKKKKGSNFDHLLQPKAGGVHMVLSNLGSQLDGI
;
A
#
# COMPACT_ATOMS: atom_id res chain seq x y z
N ALA A 1 17.99 12.14 0.06
CA ALA A 1 17.28 11.55 1.23
C ALA A 1 16.99 12.67 2.23
N TRP A 2 15.81 12.67 2.84
CA TRP A 2 15.48 13.59 3.91
C TRP A 2 16.35 13.32 5.15
N ASP A 3 16.65 14.40 5.90
CA ASP A 3 17.22 14.28 7.24
C ASP A 3 16.32 13.38 8.13
N LYS A 4 16.95 12.60 9.04
CA LYS A 4 16.24 11.67 9.92
C LYS A 4 15.16 12.36 10.76
N ASN A 5 15.45 13.54 11.29
CA ASN A 5 14.52 14.31 12.13
C ASN A 5 13.31 14.79 11.31
N ILE A 6 13.54 15.19 10.04
CA ILE A 6 12.46 15.58 9.14
C ILE A 6 11.56 14.38 8.84
N LYS A 7 12.12 13.21 8.59
CA LYS A 7 11.35 11.98 8.38
C LYS A 7 10.49 11.63 9.60
N GLU A 8 11.07 11.68 10.78
CA GLU A 8 10.35 11.40 12.03
C GLU A 8 9.19 12.39 12.23
N ALA A 9 9.41 13.68 11.99
CA ALA A 9 8.37 14.69 12.07
C ALA A 9 7.23 14.45 11.05
N LEU A 10 7.57 14.11 9.82
CA LEU A 10 6.59 13.76 8.78
C LEU A 10 5.77 12.53 9.18
N TYR A 11 6.40 11.47 9.64
CA TYR A 11 5.68 10.28 10.12
C TYR A 11 4.82 10.56 11.35
N TRP A 12 5.27 11.42 12.25
CA TRP A 12 4.46 11.87 13.37
C TRP A 12 3.20 12.62 12.91
N LEU A 13 3.36 13.57 11.97
CA LEU A 13 2.23 14.30 11.36
C LEU A 13 1.23 13.36 10.70
N ALA A 14 1.73 12.40 9.89
CA ALA A 14 0.86 11.43 9.23
C ALA A 14 0.10 10.57 10.24
N ARG A 15 0.78 10.05 11.26
CA ARG A 15 0.15 9.26 12.32
C ARG A 15 -0.91 10.09 13.06
N SER A 16 -0.59 11.33 13.44
CA SER A 16 -1.53 12.22 14.11
C SER A 16 -2.77 12.47 13.27
N TRP A 17 -2.60 12.74 11.97
CA TRP A 17 -3.70 12.92 11.04
C TRP A 17 -4.58 11.66 10.92
N ILE A 18 -3.96 10.48 10.76
CA ILE A 18 -4.66 9.20 10.67
C ILE A 18 -5.45 8.93 11.95
N TYR A 19 -4.84 9.15 13.12
CA TYR A 19 -5.49 8.88 14.40
C TYR A 19 -6.66 9.84 14.66
N SER A 20 -6.51 11.11 14.30
CA SER A 20 -7.60 12.08 14.37
C SER A 20 -8.76 11.67 13.47
N ASN A 21 -8.49 11.31 12.21
CA ASN A 21 -9.52 10.82 11.30
C ASN A 21 -10.18 9.54 11.80
N ASN A 22 -9.41 8.59 12.33
CA ASN A 22 -9.98 7.38 12.92
C ASN A 22 -10.86 7.67 14.14
N GLY A 23 -10.47 8.62 15.00
CA GLY A 23 -11.28 9.08 16.11
C GLY A 23 -12.61 9.67 15.65
N VAL A 24 -12.57 10.60 14.70
CA VAL A 24 -13.78 11.18 14.08
C VAL A 24 -14.64 10.10 13.44
N TYR A 25 -14.05 9.19 12.66
CA TYR A 25 -14.76 8.11 12.01
C TYR A 25 -15.43 7.16 13.00
N SER A 26 -14.73 6.81 14.09
CA SER A 26 -15.27 5.95 15.14
C SER A 26 -16.44 6.59 15.88
N ILE A 27 -16.38 7.90 16.13
CA ILE A 27 -17.49 8.64 16.76
C ILE A 27 -18.70 8.72 15.83
N LEU A 28 -18.49 9.11 14.58
CA LEU A 28 -19.58 9.32 13.63
C LEU A 28 -20.26 8.01 13.21
N HIS A 29 -19.51 6.93 13.07
CA HIS A 29 -20.01 5.65 12.57
C HIS A 29 -20.08 4.56 13.63
N LYS A 30 -19.77 4.86 14.90
CA LYS A 30 -19.77 3.90 16.02
C LYS A 30 -18.97 2.62 15.67
N VAL A 31 -17.79 2.80 15.07
CA VAL A 31 -16.95 1.68 14.64
C VAL A 31 -16.21 1.07 15.82
N GLU A 32 -16.33 -0.24 15.95
CA GLU A 32 -15.56 -1.05 16.87
C GLU A 32 -14.53 -1.87 16.08
N TRP A 33 -13.24 -1.71 16.43
CA TRP A 33 -12.15 -2.44 15.79
C TRP A 33 -11.85 -3.72 16.56
N ARG A 34 -12.07 -4.87 15.94
CA ARG A 34 -11.71 -6.17 16.48
C ARG A 34 -10.57 -6.78 15.68
N ILE A 35 -9.39 -6.89 16.29
CA ILE A 35 -8.21 -7.51 15.70
C ILE A 35 -8.11 -8.92 16.25
N ILE A 36 -8.07 -9.92 15.37
CA ILE A 36 -7.98 -11.34 15.73
C ILE A 36 -6.78 -11.93 14.99
N GLY A 37 -5.97 -12.71 15.69
CA GLY A 37 -4.80 -13.38 15.13
C GLY A 37 -3.51 -13.00 15.82
N HIS A 38 -2.38 -13.30 15.18
CA HIS A 38 -1.06 -13.01 15.71
C HIS A 38 -0.77 -11.51 15.61
N THR A 39 -0.51 -10.87 16.73
CA THR A 39 -0.29 -9.42 16.81
C THR A 39 1.09 -9.04 17.37
N ASP A 40 1.92 -10.04 17.67
CA ASP A 40 3.28 -9.85 18.14
C ASP A 40 4.23 -9.62 16.95
N LEU A 41 4.21 -8.37 16.46
CA LEU A 41 4.97 -7.92 15.30
C LEU A 41 6.01 -6.88 15.73
N ASN A 42 7.10 -6.80 14.99
CA ASN A 42 8.19 -5.86 15.30
C ASN A 42 7.98 -4.53 14.57
N PRO A 43 7.82 -3.39 15.29
CA PRO A 43 7.69 -2.07 14.66
C PRO A 43 8.91 -1.63 13.83
N ASN A 44 10.03 -2.32 13.97
CA ASN A 44 11.26 -2.09 13.19
C ASN A 44 11.52 -3.19 12.16
N GLY A 45 10.56 -4.06 11.92
CA GLY A 45 10.66 -5.15 10.96
C GLY A 45 10.38 -4.74 9.51
N LYS A 46 10.36 -5.72 8.61
CA LYS A 46 10.11 -5.56 7.18
C LYS A 46 9.01 -6.51 6.75
N TYR A 47 7.88 -5.97 6.34
CA TYR A 47 6.67 -6.77 6.11
C TYR A 47 6.04 -6.50 4.75
N LEU A 48 5.47 -7.56 4.17
CA LEU A 48 4.51 -7.49 3.08
C LEU A 48 3.11 -7.85 3.61
N LEU A 49 2.23 -6.88 3.74
CA LEU A 49 0.85 -7.11 4.15
C LEU A 49 -0.03 -7.27 2.93
N ILE A 50 -0.70 -8.41 2.83
CA ILE A 50 -1.62 -8.74 1.74
C ILE A 50 -3.04 -8.64 2.28
N SER A 51 -3.91 -7.90 1.57
CA SER A 51 -5.29 -7.70 2.00
C SER A 51 -6.26 -7.72 0.82
N ASN A 52 -7.50 -8.08 1.09
CA ASN A 52 -8.63 -7.79 0.22
C ASN A 52 -8.98 -6.29 0.27
N HIS A 53 -9.83 -5.83 -0.63
CA HIS A 53 -10.22 -4.42 -0.71
C HIS A 53 -11.71 -4.27 -0.98
N VAL A 54 -12.46 -3.94 0.04
CA VAL A 54 -13.93 -3.81 -0.02
C VAL A 54 -14.35 -2.34 0.01
N SER A 55 -13.69 -1.54 0.85
CA SER A 55 -14.10 -0.16 1.15
C SER A 55 -12.90 0.78 1.27
N SER A 56 -13.14 2.08 1.31
CA SER A 56 -12.11 3.07 1.64
C SER A 56 -11.69 2.98 3.12
N ALA A 57 -12.54 2.42 3.99
CA ALA A 57 -12.24 2.19 5.40
C ALA A 57 -11.13 1.16 5.60
N ASP A 58 -10.85 0.29 4.62
CA ASP A 58 -9.76 -0.69 4.70
C ASP A 58 -8.40 -0.03 4.90
N ILE A 59 -8.22 1.18 4.36
CA ILE A 59 -6.99 1.97 4.56
C ILE A 59 -6.87 2.36 6.05
N LEU A 60 -7.95 2.82 6.67
CA LEU A 60 -7.97 3.14 8.10
C LEU A 60 -7.75 1.88 8.94
N ALA A 61 -8.38 0.76 8.57
CA ALA A 61 -8.18 -0.52 9.24
C ALA A 61 -6.72 -0.96 9.26
N VAL A 62 -6.02 -0.84 8.13
CA VAL A 62 -4.59 -1.15 8.02
C VAL A 62 -3.75 -0.25 8.94
N PHE A 63 -4.03 1.05 8.99
CA PHE A 63 -3.32 1.96 9.89
C PHE A 63 -3.62 1.70 11.37
N VAL A 64 -4.85 1.31 11.71
CA VAL A 64 -5.22 0.89 13.08
C VAL A 64 -4.48 -0.38 13.46
N LEU A 65 -4.42 -1.38 12.56
CA LEU A 65 -3.64 -2.60 12.76
C LEU A 65 -2.16 -2.30 12.97
N ALA A 66 -1.59 -1.43 12.15
CA ALA A 66 -0.17 -1.11 12.16
C ALA A 66 0.27 -0.29 13.38
N LYS A 67 -0.67 0.36 14.08
CA LYS A 67 -0.37 1.23 15.22
C LYS A 67 0.50 0.49 16.27
N ASN A 68 1.72 0.97 16.47
CA ASN A 68 2.69 0.43 17.43
C ASN A 68 3.09 -1.04 17.22
N ARG A 69 2.70 -1.67 16.10
CA ARG A 69 2.99 -3.07 15.77
C ARG A 69 3.84 -3.23 14.52
N LEU A 70 3.66 -2.34 13.55
CA LEU A 70 4.32 -2.40 12.25
C LEU A 70 4.97 -1.04 11.93
N PRO A 71 6.00 -1.02 11.07
CA PRO A 71 6.45 0.20 10.43
C PRO A 71 5.29 0.91 9.72
N PHE A 72 5.46 2.20 9.46
CA PHE A 72 4.44 3.00 8.78
C PHE A 72 4.01 2.36 7.45
N PRO A 73 2.71 2.05 7.27
CA PRO A 73 2.22 1.39 6.07
C PRO A 73 2.44 2.20 4.80
N GLN A 74 2.99 1.58 3.79
CA GLN A 74 3.27 2.16 2.48
C GLN A 74 2.50 1.41 1.40
N PHE A 75 1.92 2.16 0.46
CA PHE A 75 1.11 1.60 -0.64
C PHE A 75 1.80 1.87 -1.96
N PHE A 76 1.69 0.94 -2.91
CA PHE A 76 2.05 1.24 -4.28
C PHE A 76 1.09 2.25 -4.91
N LEU A 77 1.61 3.42 -5.23
CA LEU A 77 0.86 4.52 -5.81
C LEU A 77 0.92 4.51 -7.33
N LYS A 78 -0.18 4.92 -7.95
CA LYS A 78 -0.14 5.32 -9.35
C LYS A 78 0.61 6.64 -9.47
N GLN A 79 1.51 6.75 -10.43
CA GLN A 79 2.31 7.97 -10.65
C GLN A 79 1.44 9.24 -10.74
N GLN A 80 0.24 9.15 -11.34
CA GLN A 80 -0.66 10.30 -11.48
C GLN A 80 -1.07 10.93 -10.14
N LEU A 81 -1.06 10.18 -9.04
CA LEU A 81 -1.39 10.69 -7.71
C LEU A 81 -0.36 11.69 -7.18
N LEU A 82 0.88 11.63 -7.67
CA LEU A 82 1.92 12.59 -7.30
C LEU A 82 1.67 14.01 -7.86
N TYR A 83 0.85 14.14 -8.89
CA TYR A 83 0.50 15.43 -9.48
C TYR A 83 -0.71 16.08 -8.82
N VAL A 84 -1.36 15.43 -7.86
CA VAL A 84 -2.44 16.03 -7.08
C VAL A 84 -1.85 17.02 -6.08
N PRO A 85 -2.20 18.33 -6.15
CA PRO A 85 -1.66 19.33 -5.25
C PRO A 85 -1.82 18.93 -3.78
N VAL A 86 -0.85 19.27 -2.95
CA VAL A 86 -0.75 18.94 -1.52
C VAL A 86 -0.67 17.43 -1.25
N PHE A 87 -1.62 16.64 -1.77
CA PHE A 87 -1.68 15.20 -1.56
C PHE A 87 -0.48 14.46 -2.19
N GLY A 88 -0.13 14.81 -3.42
CA GLY A 88 1.03 14.23 -4.11
C GLY A 88 2.35 14.55 -3.39
N GLN A 89 2.49 15.77 -2.88
CA GLN A 89 3.65 16.18 -2.09
C GLN A 89 3.75 15.37 -0.79
N ALA A 90 2.63 15.16 -0.08
CA ALA A 90 2.59 14.32 1.11
C ALA A 90 3.00 12.87 0.78
N LEU A 91 2.43 12.26 -0.25
CA LEU A 91 2.77 10.90 -0.68
C LEU A 91 4.25 10.75 -1.06
N TRP A 92 4.81 11.76 -1.73
CA TRP A 92 6.22 11.79 -2.07
C TRP A 92 7.12 11.91 -0.83
N SER A 93 6.72 12.76 0.15
CA SER A 93 7.46 12.96 1.40
C SER A 93 7.53 11.69 2.24
N TYR A 94 6.50 10.84 2.19
CA TYR A 94 6.47 9.53 2.87
C TYR A 94 7.18 8.42 2.11
N GLU A 95 7.91 8.76 1.03
CA GLU A 95 8.64 7.80 0.20
C GLU A 95 7.75 6.63 -0.28
N MET A 96 6.46 6.90 -0.51
CA MET A 96 5.52 5.89 -0.99
C MET A 96 6.01 5.30 -2.30
N PRO A 97 6.09 3.97 -2.44
CA PRO A 97 6.57 3.34 -3.66
C PRO A 97 5.65 3.66 -4.85
N VAL A 98 6.24 4.16 -5.92
CA VAL A 98 5.51 4.55 -7.12
C VAL A 98 5.54 3.43 -8.14
N MET A 99 4.39 3.15 -8.74
CA MET A 99 4.25 2.19 -9.82
C MET A 99 3.68 2.88 -11.06
N LYS A 100 4.37 2.77 -12.18
CA LYS A 100 3.82 3.11 -13.48
C LYS A 100 2.95 1.95 -13.95
N ARG A 101 1.69 2.21 -14.24
CA ARG A 101 0.78 1.21 -14.79
C ARG A 101 0.36 1.64 -16.19
N TYR A 102 0.94 1.01 -17.18
CA TYR A 102 0.55 1.20 -18.57
C TYR A 102 -0.56 0.23 -18.96
N SER A 103 -1.53 0.67 -19.75
CA SER A 103 -2.51 -0.23 -20.36
C SER A 103 -1.85 -1.09 -21.46
N GLN A 104 -2.39 -2.26 -21.74
CA GLN A 104 -1.90 -3.11 -22.82
C GLN A 104 -1.96 -2.38 -24.17
N GLU A 105 -3.01 -1.61 -24.39
CA GLU A 105 -3.17 -0.79 -25.60
C GLU A 105 -2.04 0.25 -25.74
N TYR A 106 -1.68 0.91 -24.61
CA TYR A 106 -0.56 1.85 -24.61
C TYR A 106 0.78 1.14 -24.87
N LEU A 107 1.01 -0.03 -24.25
CA LEU A 107 2.23 -0.82 -24.46
C LEU A 107 2.36 -1.39 -25.87
N ASN A 108 1.23 -1.69 -26.52
CA ASN A 108 1.23 -2.12 -27.92
C ASN A 108 1.62 -0.97 -28.87
N ARG A 109 1.22 0.27 -28.54
CA ARG A 109 1.61 1.47 -29.32
C ARG A 109 3.02 1.98 -28.96
N ASN A 110 3.54 1.62 -27.76
CA ASN A 110 4.83 2.07 -27.24
C ASN A 110 5.64 0.90 -26.68
N PRO A 111 6.18 0.01 -27.52
CA PRO A 111 6.91 -1.18 -27.09
C PRO A 111 8.14 -0.87 -26.21
N ASP A 112 8.77 0.29 -26.39
CA ASP A 112 9.89 0.81 -25.61
C ASP A 112 9.55 1.09 -24.14
N LYS A 113 8.27 1.13 -23.79
CA LYS A 113 7.78 1.32 -22.41
C LYS A 113 7.58 0.00 -21.66
N ARG A 114 7.68 -1.15 -22.35
CA ARG A 114 7.58 -2.47 -21.68
C ARG A 114 8.70 -2.61 -20.66
N GLY A 115 8.34 -3.04 -19.45
CA GLY A 115 9.28 -3.23 -18.34
C GLY A 115 9.65 -1.95 -17.56
N LYS A 116 9.32 -0.74 -18.03
CA LYS A 116 9.57 0.51 -17.28
C LYS A 116 8.74 0.63 -16.00
N ASP A 117 7.60 -0.05 -15.94
CA ASP A 117 6.80 -0.19 -14.73
C ASP A 117 7.53 -1.04 -13.68
N LEU A 118 8.12 -2.17 -14.09
CA LEU A 118 8.93 -3.02 -13.23
C LEU A 118 10.20 -2.31 -12.76
N GLU A 119 10.88 -1.60 -13.64
CA GLU A 119 12.08 -0.84 -13.27
C GLU A 119 11.78 0.29 -12.27
N THR A 120 10.69 1.03 -12.47
CA THR A 120 10.25 2.07 -11.53
C THR A 120 9.91 1.47 -10.16
N ALA A 121 9.26 0.31 -10.15
CA ALA A 121 8.92 -0.40 -8.93
C ALA A 121 10.17 -0.97 -8.24
N ARG A 122 11.13 -1.51 -9.01
CA ARG A 122 12.44 -1.97 -8.49
C ARG A 122 13.18 -0.84 -7.78
N LEU A 123 13.32 0.32 -8.42
CA LEU A 123 13.97 1.49 -7.83
C LEU A 123 13.27 1.98 -6.56
N SER A 124 11.94 1.85 -6.49
CA SER A 124 11.19 2.16 -5.28
C SER A 124 11.47 1.15 -4.17
N CYS A 125 11.57 -0.13 -4.48
CA CYS A 125 11.95 -1.17 -3.52
C CYS A 125 13.40 -1.00 -3.02
N GLU A 126 14.32 -0.62 -3.89
CA GLU A 126 15.74 -0.37 -3.50
C GLU A 126 15.87 0.67 -2.37
N ARG A 127 15.03 1.71 -2.41
CA ARG A 127 15.01 2.75 -1.35
C ARG A 127 14.58 2.22 0.00
N LEU A 128 13.78 1.16 0.02
CA LEU A 128 13.24 0.56 1.24
C LEU A 128 14.19 -0.46 1.89
N LYS A 129 15.16 -0.98 1.16
CA LYS A 129 16.05 -2.06 1.64
C LYS A 129 16.72 -1.77 3.00
N ASN A 130 17.11 -0.52 3.23
CA ASN A 130 17.92 -0.12 4.38
C ASN A 130 17.11 0.51 5.52
N GLN A 131 15.80 0.33 5.53
CA GLN A 131 14.93 0.86 6.58
C GLN A 131 13.79 -0.10 6.89
N PRO A 132 13.16 -0.02 8.07
CA PRO A 132 11.92 -0.74 8.35
C PRO A 132 10.82 -0.31 7.39
N PHE A 133 10.01 -1.26 6.93
CA PHE A 133 8.88 -0.96 6.05
C PHE A 133 7.73 -1.95 6.21
N THR A 134 6.54 -1.50 5.90
CA THR A 134 5.36 -2.35 5.68
C THR A 134 4.76 -1.99 4.32
N ILE A 135 4.93 -2.85 3.33
CA ILE A 135 4.30 -2.66 2.03
C ILE A 135 2.92 -3.31 2.05
N ILE A 136 1.90 -2.53 1.70
CA ILE A 136 0.52 -3.01 1.60
C ILE A 136 0.19 -3.33 0.15
N ASN A 137 -0.30 -4.52 -0.09
CA ASN A 137 -0.80 -4.95 -1.40
C ASN A 137 -2.27 -5.38 -1.32
N PHE A 138 -3.15 -4.58 -1.86
CA PHE A 138 -4.52 -4.98 -2.14
C PHE A 138 -4.53 -5.84 -3.41
N VAL A 139 -4.46 -7.16 -3.24
CA VAL A 139 -4.22 -8.12 -4.35
C VAL A 139 -5.29 -8.10 -5.45
N GLU A 140 -6.49 -7.62 -5.16
CA GLU A 140 -7.55 -7.43 -6.15
C GLU A 140 -7.26 -6.26 -7.13
N GLY A 141 -6.37 -5.35 -6.75
CA GLY A 141 -5.97 -4.16 -7.52
C GLY A 141 -7.08 -3.11 -7.69
N THR A 142 -8.24 -3.33 -7.11
CA THR A 142 -9.40 -2.41 -7.05
C THR A 142 -10.37 -2.87 -5.99
N ARG A 143 -11.21 -1.95 -5.49
CA ARG A 143 -12.26 -2.28 -4.53
C ARG A 143 -13.26 -3.27 -5.11
N PHE A 144 -13.64 -4.27 -4.30
CA PHE A 144 -14.68 -5.23 -4.62
C PHE A 144 -16.02 -4.53 -4.83
N THR A 145 -16.75 -4.94 -5.85
CA THR A 145 -18.19 -4.68 -6.02
C THR A 145 -18.82 -5.86 -6.74
N LYS A 146 -20.10 -6.13 -6.48
CA LYS A 146 -20.86 -7.20 -7.17
C LYS A 146 -20.80 -7.05 -8.70
N LEU A 147 -20.88 -5.81 -9.19
CA LEU A 147 -20.78 -5.51 -10.63
C LEU A 147 -19.41 -5.89 -11.20
N LYS A 148 -18.32 -5.53 -10.50
CA LYS A 148 -16.96 -5.90 -10.93
C LYS A 148 -16.72 -7.41 -10.85
N LYS A 149 -17.26 -8.09 -9.82
CA LYS A 149 -17.22 -9.55 -9.71
C LYS A 149 -17.82 -10.19 -10.96
N LYS A 150 -19.05 -9.80 -11.32
CA LYS A 150 -19.75 -10.30 -12.52
C LYS A 150 -18.97 -10.01 -13.80
N LYS A 151 -18.48 -8.77 -13.96
CA LYS A 151 -17.73 -8.35 -15.16
C LYS A 151 -16.38 -9.08 -15.33
N LYS A 152 -15.72 -9.44 -14.22
CA LYS A 152 -14.39 -10.06 -14.24
C LYS A 152 -14.43 -11.60 -14.10
N GLY A 153 -15.61 -12.19 -13.90
CA GLY A 153 -15.75 -13.64 -13.77
C GLY A 153 -15.02 -14.22 -12.57
N SER A 154 -15.05 -13.53 -11.42
CA SER A 154 -14.38 -14.05 -10.21
C SER A 154 -15.12 -15.26 -9.65
N ASN A 155 -14.38 -16.34 -9.36
CA ASN A 155 -14.90 -17.57 -8.74
C ASN A 155 -15.08 -17.44 -7.21
N PHE A 156 -14.62 -16.35 -6.59
CA PHE A 156 -14.75 -16.13 -5.16
C PHE A 156 -16.04 -15.36 -4.85
N ASP A 157 -16.71 -15.67 -3.76
CA ASP A 157 -17.98 -15.02 -3.41
C ASP A 157 -17.82 -13.56 -3.00
N HIS A 158 -16.79 -13.25 -2.26
CA HIS A 158 -16.56 -11.92 -1.67
C HIS A 158 -15.27 -11.25 -2.12
N LEU A 159 -14.56 -11.81 -3.12
CA LEU A 159 -13.29 -11.32 -3.63
C LEU A 159 -13.32 -11.22 -5.15
N LEU A 160 -12.57 -10.27 -5.70
CA LEU A 160 -12.19 -10.32 -7.10
C LEU A 160 -11.00 -11.27 -7.29
N GLN A 161 -10.79 -11.72 -8.53
CA GLN A 161 -9.63 -12.55 -8.85
C GLN A 161 -8.33 -11.83 -8.43
N PRO A 162 -7.50 -12.44 -7.56
CA PRO A 162 -6.23 -11.85 -7.12
C PRO A 162 -5.26 -11.68 -8.28
N LYS A 163 -4.43 -10.65 -8.19
CA LYS A 163 -3.37 -10.35 -9.15
C LYS A 163 -2.01 -10.53 -8.49
N ALA A 164 -1.27 -11.51 -8.95
CA ALA A 164 0.04 -11.85 -8.40
C ALA A 164 1.13 -10.80 -8.64
N GLY A 165 0.99 -9.93 -9.66
CA GLY A 165 2.07 -9.05 -10.11
C GLY A 165 2.66 -8.15 -9.02
N GLY A 166 1.84 -7.55 -8.15
CA GLY A 166 2.33 -6.71 -7.06
C GLY A 166 3.07 -7.51 -5.98
N VAL A 167 2.54 -8.67 -5.61
CA VAL A 167 3.17 -9.58 -4.65
C VAL A 167 4.49 -10.11 -5.22
N HIS A 168 4.46 -10.62 -6.45
CA HIS A 168 5.65 -11.12 -7.14
C HIS A 168 6.77 -10.07 -7.18
N MET A 169 6.44 -8.84 -7.52
CA MET A 169 7.41 -7.76 -7.59
C MET A 169 8.08 -7.50 -6.22
N VAL A 170 7.31 -7.46 -5.13
CA VAL A 170 7.86 -7.27 -3.78
C VAL A 170 8.74 -8.45 -3.41
N LEU A 171 8.29 -9.67 -3.61
CA LEU A 171 9.04 -10.89 -3.29
C LEU A 171 10.33 -10.99 -4.09
N SER A 172 10.31 -10.66 -5.39
CA SER A 172 11.51 -10.70 -6.24
C SER A 172 12.57 -9.66 -5.86
N ASN A 173 12.19 -8.52 -5.27
CA ASN A 173 13.13 -7.45 -4.95
C ASN A 173 13.50 -7.37 -3.45
N LEU A 174 12.60 -7.79 -2.57
CA LEU A 174 12.73 -7.63 -1.12
C LEU A 174 12.49 -8.92 -0.35
N GLY A 175 12.12 -10.02 -1.01
CA GLY A 175 11.69 -11.26 -0.36
C GLY A 175 12.69 -11.83 0.64
N SER A 176 13.99 -11.77 0.33
CA SER A 176 15.07 -12.23 1.22
C SER A 176 15.27 -11.37 2.48
N GLN A 177 14.60 -10.20 2.55
CA GLN A 177 14.73 -9.26 3.67
C GLN A 177 13.45 -9.16 4.49
N LEU A 178 12.36 -9.83 4.09
CA LEU A 178 11.09 -9.79 4.81
C LEU A 178 11.17 -10.61 6.09
N ASP A 179 10.72 -10.03 7.18
CA ASP A 179 10.51 -10.71 8.47
C ASP A 179 9.17 -11.45 8.48
N GLY A 180 8.24 -11.09 7.59
CA GLY A 180 6.94 -11.78 7.49
C GLY A 180 6.05 -11.28 6.34
N ILE A 181 5.04 -12.11 6.05
CA ILE A 181 3.95 -11.83 5.10
C ILE A 181 2.63 -12.00 5.83
#